data_d5770ec22ea919195defbd00cc64dd89
#
_entry.id   d5770ec22ea919195defbd00cc64dd89
#
_cell.length_a   1.000
_cell.length_b   1.000
_cell.length_c   1.000
_cell.angle_alpha   90.00
_cell.angle_beta   90.00
_cell.angle_gamma   90.00
#
_symmetry.space_group_name_H-M   'P 1'
#
loop_
_entity.id
_entity.type
_entity.pdbx_description
1 polymer ?
#
loop_
_entity_poly.entity_id
_entity_poly.type
_entity_poly.pdbx_seq_one_letter_code
_entity_poly.pdbx_strand_id
1 'polypeptide(L)'
;MVARIDFLGTGNAFAPDGRLHACLSIDSNILIDTPPTIMAQLRRNGTDISNIRHILITHWHGDHTFGMPFILLDRKYISDPNGDNDLTVYLRPGGEEFFSLLCNMAFPGSLEDSLKNSVDWNTDESGHLGDTSWVYERFPVHHTPETDPNGYELIHDSGFRLLHCGDSGPCDEIEKRSVGADVVILEMGVPDIGEFPYHHRPSDVISFVQRHPDVKVLVTHNYASGKGVESGFRMAELPESVHQLEDGDWLQVNEDGSFYVN
;
A
#
# COMPACT_ATOMS: atom_id res chain seq x y z
N MET A 1 0.71 17.53 14.79
CA MET A 1 0.59 16.30 13.98
C MET A 1 -0.88 15.89 13.96
N VAL A 2 -1.41 15.73 12.78
CA VAL A 2 -2.81 15.31 12.60
C VAL A 2 -2.91 13.94 11.93
N ALA A 3 -1.87 13.51 11.21
CA ALA A 3 -1.78 12.17 10.66
C ALA A 3 -0.33 11.69 10.55
N ARG A 4 -0.15 10.37 10.57
CA ARG A 4 1.13 9.70 10.40
C ARG A 4 0.99 8.52 9.47
N ILE A 5 1.90 8.43 8.52
CA ILE A 5 1.98 7.33 7.56
C ILE A 5 3.33 6.64 7.78
N ASP A 6 3.30 5.36 8.14
CA ASP A 6 4.49 4.53 8.35
C ASP A 6 4.65 3.57 7.16
N PHE A 7 5.81 3.60 6.50
CA PHE A 7 6.14 2.70 5.40
C PHE A 7 6.72 1.40 5.96
N LEU A 8 5.87 0.41 6.15
CA LEU A 8 6.20 -0.85 6.84
C LEU A 8 7.10 -1.76 6.01
N GLY A 9 7.08 -1.59 4.70
CA GLY A 9 7.92 -2.27 3.74
C GLY A 9 7.89 -1.56 2.41
N THR A 10 8.97 -1.70 1.64
CA THR A 10 9.23 -0.91 0.44
C THR A 10 9.77 -1.72 -0.74
N GLY A 11 9.95 -3.03 -0.57
CA GLY A 11 10.41 -3.95 -1.60
C GLY A 11 9.29 -4.47 -2.49
N ASN A 12 9.62 -4.82 -3.72
CA ASN A 12 8.74 -5.55 -4.62
C ASN A 12 8.63 -7.05 -4.24
N ALA A 13 7.95 -7.85 -5.06
CA ALA A 13 7.76 -9.29 -4.84
C ALA A 13 9.06 -10.09 -4.63
N PHE A 14 10.20 -9.59 -5.10
CA PHE A 14 11.49 -10.26 -4.97
C PHE A 14 12.25 -9.93 -3.68
N ALA A 15 11.73 -9.00 -2.86
CA ALA A 15 12.31 -8.58 -1.59
C ALA A 15 13.82 -8.27 -1.66
N PRO A 16 14.28 -7.41 -2.56
CA PRO A 16 15.70 -7.17 -2.79
C PRO A 16 16.39 -6.69 -1.51
N ASP A 17 17.60 -7.20 -1.25
CA ASP A 17 18.40 -6.92 -0.03
C ASP A 17 17.71 -7.23 1.29
N GLY A 18 16.62 -8.01 1.27
CA GLY A 18 15.83 -8.35 2.44
C GLY A 18 14.82 -7.26 2.83
N ARG A 19 14.50 -6.34 1.92
CA ARG A 19 13.36 -5.43 2.07
C ARG A 19 12.08 -6.21 2.33
N LEU A 20 11.22 -5.69 3.17
CA LEU A 20 9.88 -6.21 3.34
C LEU A 20 9.00 -5.78 2.15
N HIS A 21 8.01 -6.58 1.79
CA HIS A 21 7.10 -6.24 0.70
C HIS A 21 6.37 -4.92 0.96
N ALA A 22 6.11 -4.17 -0.10
CA ALA A 22 5.47 -2.85 -0.03
C ALA A 22 4.15 -2.89 0.75
N CYS A 23 4.07 -2.06 1.77
CA CYS A 23 2.88 -1.90 2.61
C CYS A 23 3.06 -0.64 3.46
N LEU A 24 1.98 0.06 3.72
CA LEU A 24 1.99 1.19 4.63
C LEU A 24 0.84 1.14 5.63
N SER A 25 1.03 1.82 6.76
CA SER A 25 0.02 2.05 7.79
C SER A 25 -0.22 3.54 7.96
N ILE A 26 -1.50 3.93 8.06
CA ILE A 26 -1.89 5.30 8.36
C ILE A 26 -2.51 5.32 9.76
N ASP A 27 -2.00 6.19 10.62
CA ASP A 27 -2.46 6.41 12.01
C ASP A 27 -2.56 5.12 12.85
N SER A 28 -1.79 4.08 12.49
CA SER A 28 -1.82 2.74 13.09
C SER A 28 -3.21 2.08 13.06
N ASN A 29 -4.10 2.52 12.17
CA ASN A 29 -5.49 2.10 12.07
C ASN A 29 -5.85 1.62 10.65
N ILE A 30 -5.26 2.22 9.61
CA ILE A 30 -5.51 1.90 8.21
C ILE A 30 -4.27 1.21 7.65
N LEU A 31 -4.45 0.12 6.91
CA LEU A 31 -3.40 -0.51 6.10
C LEU A 31 -3.70 -0.34 4.62
N ILE A 32 -2.67 -0.16 3.81
CA ILE A 32 -2.74 -0.41 2.37
C ILE A 32 -1.93 -1.67 2.10
N ASP A 33 -2.65 -2.69 1.62
CA ASP A 33 -2.21 -4.06 1.36
C ASP A 33 -1.84 -4.90 2.60
N THR A 34 -1.80 -6.21 2.41
CA THR A 34 -1.51 -7.22 3.42
C THR A 34 -0.51 -8.25 2.88
N PRO A 35 0.76 -7.86 2.68
CA PRO A 35 1.77 -8.73 2.09
C PRO A 35 2.12 -9.94 2.97
N PRO A 36 2.79 -10.99 2.43
CA PRO A 36 3.24 -12.14 3.20
C PRO A 36 4.10 -11.80 4.43
N THR A 37 4.77 -10.65 4.41
CA THR A 37 5.64 -10.17 5.49
C THR A 37 4.92 -9.35 6.54
N ILE A 38 3.60 -9.11 6.42
CA ILE A 38 2.82 -8.15 7.22
C ILE A 38 2.96 -8.35 8.73
N MET A 39 2.96 -9.59 9.22
CA MET A 39 3.08 -9.84 10.66
C MET A 39 4.41 -9.36 11.23
N ALA A 40 5.51 -9.55 10.48
CA ALA A 40 6.82 -9.04 10.88
C ALA A 40 6.87 -7.52 10.79
N GLN A 41 6.24 -6.92 9.80
CA GLN A 41 6.14 -5.48 9.59
C GLN A 41 5.42 -4.81 10.76
N LEU A 42 4.20 -5.25 11.08
CA LEU A 42 3.41 -4.71 12.19
C LEU A 42 4.12 -4.85 13.54
N ARG A 43 4.73 -6.02 13.80
CA ARG A 43 5.49 -6.25 15.05
C ARG A 43 6.73 -5.37 15.16
N ARG A 44 7.47 -5.14 14.06
CA ARG A 44 8.64 -4.24 14.05
C ARG A 44 8.23 -2.78 14.25
N ASN A 45 7.11 -2.38 13.69
CA ASN A 45 6.57 -1.02 13.85
C ASN A 45 5.93 -0.80 15.25
N GLY A 46 5.68 -1.87 16.01
CA GLY A 46 5.00 -1.78 17.31
C GLY A 46 3.49 -1.53 17.17
N THR A 47 2.91 -1.79 16.00
CA THR A 47 1.48 -1.63 15.76
C THR A 47 0.69 -2.75 16.42
N ASP A 48 -0.31 -2.38 17.23
CA ASP A 48 -1.29 -3.33 17.75
C ASP A 48 -2.26 -3.71 16.63
N ILE A 49 -2.34 -5.01 16.33
CA ILE A 49 -3.16 -5.53 15.25
C ILE A 49 -4.65 -5.30 15.51
N SER A 50 -5.08 -5.25 16.77
CA SER A 50 -6.46 -4.94 17.14
C SER A 50 -6.89 -3.51 16.74
N ASN A 51 -5.93 -2.59 16.60
CA ASN A 51 -6.19 -1.22 16.17
C ASN A 51 -6.39 -1.09 14.66
N ILE A 52 -6.01 -2.09 13.86
CA ILE A 52 -6.24 -2.07 12.42
C ILE A 52 -7.72 -2.31 12.14
N ARG A 53 -8.42 -1.26 11.71
CA ARG A 53 -9.86 -1.25 11.46
C ARG A 53 -10.19 -1.17 9.98
N HIS A 54 -9.26 -0.73 9.16
CA HIS A 54 -9.45 -0.49 7.73
C HIS A 54 -8.27 -1.08 6.94
N ILE A 55 -8.58 -1.92 5.95
CA ILE A 55 -7.59 -2.49 5.03
C ILE A 55 -8.02 -2.16 3.61
N LEU A 56 -7.18 -1.45 2.87
CA LEU A 56 -7.38 -1.11 1.48
C LEU A 56 -6.53 -2.04 0.62
N ILE A 57 -7.15 -2.76 -0.30
CA ILE A 57 -6.45 -3.69 -1.19
C ILE A 57 -6.30 -3.07 -2.57
N THR A 58 -5.05 -2.99 -3.05
CA THR A 58 -4.75 -2.42 -4.35
C THR A 58 -5.04 -3.39 -5.49
N HIS A 59 -4.64 -4.65 -5.35
CA HIS A 59 -4.83 -5.69 -6.36
C HIS A 59 -4.56 -7.10 -5.80
N TRP A 60 -4.75 -8.16 -6.61
CA TRP A 60 -4.76 -9.55 -6.14
C TRP A 60 -3.41 -10.27 -6.16
N HIS A 61 -2.28 -9.63 -6.45
CA HIS A 61 -0.99 -10.31 -6.37
C HIS A 61 -0.66 -10.76 -4.94
N GLY A 62 0.10 -11.84 -4.83
CA GLY A 62 0.37 -12.49 -3.54
C GLY A 62 1.24 -11.64 -2.60
N ASP A 63 2.14 -10.83 -3.14
CA ASP A 63 2.96 -9.89 -2.37
C ASP A 63 2.18 -8.71 -1.80
N HIS A 64 0.89 -8.56 -2.19
CA HIS A 64 -0.05 -7.56 -1.64
C HIS A 64 -1.16 -8.18 -0.78
N THR A 65 -1.41 -9.50 -0.89
CA THR A 65 -2.62 -10.10 -0.29
C THR A 65 -2.38 -11.29 0.64
N PHE A 66 -1.28 -12.03 0.49
CA PHE A 66 -1.10 -13.34 1.15
C PHE A 66 -0.90 -13.26 2.67
N GLY A 67 -0.78 -12.07 3.24
CA GLY A 67 -0.72 -11.86 4.68
C GLY A 67 -2.08 -11.75 5.38
N MET A 68 -3.18 -11.52 4.63
CA MET A 68 -4.52 -11.38 5.22
C MET A 68 -4.92 -12.55 6.13
N PRO A 69 -4.71 -13.84 5.77
CA PRO A 69 -5.05 -14.95 6.65
C PRO A 69 -4.36 -14.88 8.02
N PHE A 70 -3.14 -14.35 8.08
CA PHE A 70 -2.37 -14.22 9.32
C PHE A 70 -2.90 -13.09 10.19
N ILE A 71 -3.31 -11.96 9.62
CA ILE A 71 -3.98 -10.86 10.35
C ILE A 71 -5.28 -11.38 10.98
N LEU A 72 -6.12 -12.07 10.21
CA LEU A 72 -7.38 -12.61 10.70
C LEU A 72 -7.16 -13.68 11.77
N LEU A 73 -6.12 -14.51 11.64
CA LEU A 73 -5.78 -15.52 12.64
C LEU A 73 -5.30 -14.88 13.95
N ASP A 74 -4.46 -13.84 13.88
CA ASP A 74 -4.00 -13.08 15.05
C ASP A 74 -5.18 -12.41 15.75
N ARG A 75 -6.03 -11.71 15.00
CA ARG A 75 -7.24 -11.08 15.56
C ARG A 75 -8.10 -12.10 16.29
N LYS A 76 -8.42 -13.21 15.65
CA LYS A 76 -9.31 -14.23 16.22
C LYS A 76 -8.81 -14.84 17.53
N TYR A 77 -7.51 -15.05 17.67
CA TYR A 77 -6.97 -15.83 18.79
C TYR A 77 -6.11 -15.04 19.78
N ILE A 78 -5.63 -13.85 19.39
CA ILE A 78 -4.62 -13.12 20.17
C ILE A 78 -5.07 -11.67 20.44
N SER A 79 -5.19 -10.85 19.41
CA SER A 79 -5.33 -9.41 19.59
C SER A 79 -6.78 -8.94 19.78
N ASP A 80 -7.76 -9.67 19.25
CA ASP A 80 -9.19 -9.32 19.34
C ASP A 80 -10.09 -10.57 19.48
N PRO A 81 -9.85 -11.46 20.48
CA PRO A 81 -10.52 -12.75 20.58
C PRO A 81 -12.03 -12.66 20.88
N ASN A 82 -12.50 -11.51 21.37
CA ASN A 82 -13.92 -11.25 21.61
C ASN A 82 -14.63 -10.66 20.40
N GLY A 83 -13.89 -10.17 19.39
CA GLY A 83 -14.45 -9.46 18.25
C GLY A 83 -15.00 -8.09 18.60
N ASP A 84 -14.32 -7.40 19.52
CA ASP A 84 -14.75 -6.08 20.01
C ASP A 84 -14.44 -4.95 18.99
N ASN A 85 -13.59 -5.26 18.01
CA ASN A 85 -13.12 -4.30 17.01
C ASN A 85 -13.57 -4.71 15.61
N ASP A 86 -14.39 -3.88 14.97
CA ASP A 86 -14.79 -4.08 13.57
C ASP A 86 -13.56 -4.02 12.64
N LEU A 87 -13.64 -4.71 11.52
CA LEU A 87 -12.66 -4.66 10.45
C LEU A 87 -13.38 -4.50 9.11
N THR A 88 -13.13 -3.39 8.43
CA THR A 88 -13.62 -3.18 7.07
C THR A 88 -12.49 -3.36 6.07
N VAL A 89 -12.73 -4.17 5.04
CA VAL A 89 -11.79 -4.39 3.94
C VAL A 89 -12.36 -3.75 2.68
N TYR A 90 -11.64 -2.77 2.14
CA TYR A 90 -11.99 -2.03 0.93
C TYR A 90 -11.29 -2.66 -0.26
N LEU A 91 -12.07 -3.10 -1.24
CA LEU A 91 -11.56 -3.91 -2.33
C LEU A 91 -12.48 -3.87 -3.56
N ARG A 92 -12.04 -4.42 -4.67
CA ARG A 92 -12.87 -4.58 -5.87
C ARG A 92 -13.89 -5.69 -5.70
N PRO A 93 -15.02 -5.65 -6.43
CA PRO A 93 -15.96 -6.77 -6.48
C PRO A 93 -15.27 -8.09 -6.80
N GLY A 94 -15.66 -9.17 -6.13
CA GLY A 94 -15.01 -10.49 -6.24
C GLY A 94 -13.91 -10.74 -5.22
N GLY A 95 -13.49 -9.72 -4.46
CA GLY A 95 -12.43 -9.86 -3.47
C GLY A 95 -12.83 -10.66 -2.24
N GLU A 96 -14.11 -10.65 -1.85
CA GLU A 96 -14.60 -11.51 -0.78
C GLU A 96 -14.38 -13.00 -1.10
N GLU A 97 -14.72 -13.42 -2.32
CA GLU A 97 -14.50 -14.79 -2.77
C GLU A 97 -13.01 -15.12 -2.84
N PHE A 98 -12.18 -14.19 -3.32
CA PHE A 98 -10.74 -14.36 -3.38
C PHE A 98 -10.15 -14.59 -1.98
N PHE A 99 -10.46 -13.74 -1.00
CA PHE A 99 -9.96 -13.87 0.37
C PHE A 99 -10.56 -15.08 1.10
N SER A 100 -11.81 -15.43 0.83
CA SER A 100 -12.41 -16.66 1.36
C SER A 100 -11.65 -17.91 0.90
N LEU A 101 -11.30 -17.98 -0.38
CA LEU A 101 -10.49 -19.06 -0.93
C LEU A 101 -9.08 -19.07 -0.32
N LEU A 102 -8.41 -17.91 -0.27
CA LEU A 102 -7.06 -17.76 0.28
C LEU A 102 -7.00 -18.18 1.75
N CYS A 103 -7.93 -17.71 2.57
CA CYS A 103 -8.01 -18.07 4.00
C CYS A 103 -8.29 -19.55 4.22
N ASN A 104 -9.19 -20.13 3.42
CA ASN A 104 -9.48 -21.56 3.51
C ASN A 104 -8.28 -22.44 3.08
N MET A 105 -7.49 -21.98 2.10
CA MET A 105 -6.25 -22.67 1.72
C MET A 105 -5.16 -22.54 2.78
N ALA A 106 -5.04 -21.37 3.41
CA ALA A 106 -4.01 -21.10 4.42
C ALA A 106 -4.30 -21.78 5.76
N PHE A 107 -5.54 -21.71 6.25
CA PHE A 107 -5.96 -22.20 7.56
C PHE A 107 -7.35 -22.87 7.48
N PRO A 108 -7.47 -24.08 6.87
CA PRO A 108 -8.74 -24.76 6.68
C PRO A 108 -9.49 -24.97 8.00
N GLY A 109 -10.77 -24.60 8.05
CA GLY A 109 -11.62 -24.75 9.24
C GLY A 109 -11.38 -23.72 10.35
N SER A 110 -10.50 -22.74 10.12
CA SER A 110 -10.10 -21.80 11.20
C SER A 110 -10.67 -20.39 11.04
N LEU A 111 -10.95 -19.92 9.84
CA LEU A 111 -11.26 -18.52 9.57
C LEU A 111 -12.64 -18.24 8.97
N GLU A 112 -13.43 -19.26 8.65
CA GLU A 112 -14.73 -19.13 7.97
C GLU A 112 -15.70 -18.26 8.75
N ASP A 113 -15.75 -18.43 10.09
CA ASP A 113 -16.60 -17.61 10.96
C ASP A 113 -16.12 -16.15 11.02
N SER A 114 -14.80 -15.93 11.04
CA SER A 114 -14.21 -14.59 11.05
C SER A 114 -14.52 -13.84 9.77
N LEU A 115 -14.36 -14.49 8.61
CA LEU A 115 -14.67 -13.90 7.31
C LEU A 115 -16.13 -13.48 7.18
N LYS A 116 -17.04 -14.25 7.81
CA LYS A 116 -18.48 -14.01 7.73
C LYS A 116 -18.99 -12.99 8.75
N ASN A 117 -18.40 -12.96 9.96
CA ASN A 117 -19.00 -12.27 11.10
C ASN A 117 -18.14 -11.14 11.66
N SER A 118 -16.86 -11.05 11.26
CA SER A 118 -15.90 -10.07 11.81
C SER A 118 -15.24 -9.21 10.74
N VAL A 119 -15.61 -9.37 9.47
CA VAL A 119 -15.10 -8.58 8.35
C VAL A 119 -16.25 -7.99 7.57
N ASP A 120 -16.27 -6.67 7.44
CA ASP A 120 -17.14 -5.96 6.51
C ASP A 120 -16.42 -5.79 5.17
N TRP A 121 -17.01 -6.28 4.09
CA TRP A 121 -16.48 -6.17 2.74
C TRP A 121 -17.08 -4.97 2.03
N ASN A 122 -16.25 -3.94 1.80
CA ASN A 122 -16.69 -2.71 1.14
C ASN A 122 -16.17 -2.65 -0.29
N THR A 123 -17.09 -2.60 -1.26
CA THR A 123 -16.76 -2.51 -2.69
C THR A 123 -17.04 -1.13 -3.29
N ASP A 124 -17.42 -0.15 -2.48
CA ASP A 124 -17.67 1.21 -2.94
C ASP A 124 -16.39 1.82 -3.52
N GLU A 125 -16.53 2.63 -4.55
CA GLU A 125 -15.38 3.28 -5.21
C GLU A 125 -14.85 4.46 -4.40
N SER A 126 -15.66 5.04 -3.52
CA SER A 126 -15.29 6.18 -2.69
C SER A 126 -16.13 6.25 -1.42
N GLY A 127 -15.60 6.89 -0.38
CA GLY A 127 -16.30 7.09 0.88
C GLY A 127 -15.39 7.53 2.01
N HIS A 128 -15.94 7.54 3.21
CA HIS A 128 -15.16 7.72 4.44
C HIS A 128 -14.54 6.39 4.88
N LEU A 129 -13.34 6.45 5.44
CA LEU A 129 -12.74 5.30 6.12
C LEU A 129 -13.24 5.25 7.57
N GLY A 130 -14.46 4.74 7.72
CA GLY A 130 -15.14 4.67 9.01
C GLY A 130 -15.28 6.03 9.69
N ASP A 131 -14.85 6.12 10.94
CA ASP A 131 -14.84 7.31 11.79
C ASP A 131 -13.47 8.03 11.81
N THR A 132 -12.59 7.72 10.86
CA THR A 132 -11.30 8.40 10.70
C THR A 132 -11.46 9.77 10.03
N SER A 133 -10.40 10.58 10.05
CA SER A 133 -10.34 11.86 9.32
C SER A 133 -9.99 11.70 7.83
N TRP A 134 -10.14 10.50 7.28
CA TRP A 134 -9.78 10.21 5.90
C TRP A 134 -10.99 9.82 5.05
N VAL A 135 -11.05 10.41 3.85
CA VAL A 135 -11.89 9.94 2.75
C VAL A 135 -11.02 9.31 1.70
N TYR A 136 -11.56 8.35 0.95
CA TYR A 136 -10.86 7.69 -0.13
C TYR A 136 -11.66 7.75 -1.43
N GLU A 137 -10.94 7.72 -2.53
CA GLU A 137 -11.44 7.40 -3.86
C GLU A 137 -10.50 6.38 -4.51
N ARG A 138 -11.05 5.26 -4.95
CA ARG A 138 -10.32 4.22 -5.67
C ARG A 138 -10.37 4.51 -7.17
N PHE A 139 -9.26 4.31 -7.87
CA PHE A 139 -9.17 4.57 -9.31
C PHE A 139 -8.37 3.46 -10.02
N PRO A 140 -8.72 3.15 -11.29
CA PRO A 140 -8.02 2.11 -12.05
C PRO A 140 -6.60 2.56 -12.40
N VAL A 141 -5.66 1.61 -12.41
CA VAL A 141 -4.27 1.83 -12.83
C VAL A 141 -3.84 0.81 -13.87
N HIS A 142 -2.66 1.01 -14.45
CA HIS A 142 -2.15 0.21 -15.55
C HIS A 142 -1.21 -0.89 -15.05
N HIS A 143 -1.78 -2.02 -14.65
CA HIS A 143 -1.04 -3.21 -14.23
C HIS A 143 -1.65 -4.46 -14.88
N THR A 144 -1.27 -5.67 -14.43
CA THR A 144 -1.80 -6.95 -14.93
C THR A 144 -3.33 -6.99 -14.78
N PRO A 145 -4.10 -6.99 -15.89
CA PRO A 145 -5.56 -6.84 -15.83
C PRO A 145 -6.28 -7.91 -15.00
N GLU A 146 -5.73 -9.13 -14.96
CA GLU A 146 -6.29 -10.26 -14.22
C GLU A 146 -6.25 -10.04 -12.70
N THR A 147 -5.50 -9.07 -12.22
CA THR A 147 -5.40 -8.73 -10.80
C THR A 147 -6.33 -7.60 -10.38
N ASP A 148 -7.12 -7.05 -11.31
CA ASP A 148 -8.07 -5.95 -11.10
C ASP A 148 -7.44 -4.73 -10.35
N PRO A 149 -6.37 -4.13 -10.91
CA PRO A 149 -5.50 -3.21 -10.20
C PRO A 149 -6.11 -1.83 -10.03
N ASN A 150 -5.88 -1.25 -8.85
CA ASN A 150 -6.28 0.12 -8.55
C ASN A 150 -5.30 0.84 -7.60
N GLY A 151 -5.32 2.17 -7.68
CA GLY A 151 -4.74 3.06 -6.69
C GLY A 151 -5.81 3.66 -5.78
N TYR A 152 -5.36 4.39 -4.76
CA TYR A 152 -6.20 5.13 -3.82
C TYR A 152 -5.76 6.59 -3.72
N GLU A 153 -6.69 7.50 -3.94
CA GLU A 153 -6.56 8.89 -3.53
C GLU A 153 -7.15 9.02 -2.13
N LEU A 154 -6.35 9.51 -1.19
CA LEU A 154 -6.72 9.69 0.21
C LEU A 154 -6.66 11.17 0.56
N ILE A 155 -7.74 11.71 1.10
CA ILE A 155 -7.84 13.12 1.49
C ILE A 155 -8.13 13.17 3.00
N HIS A 156 -7.26 13.84 3.73
CA HIS A 156 -7.42 14.09 5.15
C HIS A 156 -8.26 15.36 5.39
N ASP A 157 -8.97 15.45 6.51
CA ASP A 157 -9.78 16.61 6.88
C ASP A 157 -9.01 17.95 6.93
N SER A 158 -7.68 17.91 7.08
CA SER A 158 -6.80 19.09 6.95
C SER A 158 -6.67 19.61 5.52
N GLY A 159 -7.17 18.87 4.54
CA GLY A 159 -6.99 19.14 3.10
C GLY A 159 -5.76 18.47 2.49
N PHE A 160 -4.89 17.78 3.29
CA PHE A 160 -3.75 17.03 2.76
C PHE A 160 -4.22 15.89 1.85
N ARG A 161 -3.59 15.81 0.65
CA ARG A 161 -3.94 14.84 -0.39
C ARG A 161 -2.78 13.89 -0.67
N LEU A 162 -3.01 12.62 -0.43
CA LEU A 162 -2.10 11.51 -0.70
C LEU A 162 -2.62 10.67 -1.86
N LEU A 163 -1.78 10.45 -2.87
CA LEU A 163 -2.07 9.52 -3.96
C LEU A 163 -1.18 8.28 -3.80
N HIS A 164 -1.78 7.13 -3.52
CA HIS A 164 -1.10 5.83 -3.52
C HIS A 164 -1.44 5.10 -4.83
N CYS A 165 -0.45 4.92 -5.69
CA CYS A 165 -0.70 4.44 -7.04
C CYS A 165 -0.83 2.91 -7.16
N GLY A 166 -0.55 2.15 -6.08
CA GLY A 166 -0.46 0.69 -6.17
C GLY A 166 0.66 0.27 -7.13
N ASP A 167 0.59 -0.95 -7.63
CA ASP A 167 1.46 -1.39 -8.73
C ASP A 167 0.88 -0.91 -10.06
N SER A 168 1.69 -0.19 -10.82
CA SER A 168 1.28 0.38 -12.10
C SER A 168 2.46 0.80 -12.95
N GLY A 169 2.36 0.59 -14.25
CA GLY A 169 3.09 1.39 -15.22
C GLY A 169 2.49 2.79 -15.37
N PRO A 170 3.13 3.69 -16.14
CA PRO A 170 2.59 5.01 -16.42
C PRO A 170 1.16 4.94 -16.99
N CYS A 171 0.24 5.75 -16.45
CA CYS A 171 -1.13 5.82 -16.94
C CYS A 171 -1.77 7.20 -16.69
N ASP A 172 -2.78 7.53 -17.50
CA ASP A 172 -3.44 8.84 -17.52
C ASP A 172 -4.12 9.19 -16.18
N GLU A 173 -4.67 8.20 -15.47
CA GLU A 173 -5.34 8.46 -14.20
C GLU A 173 -4.35 8.89 -13.10
N ILE A 174 -3.15 8.32 -13.05
CA ILE A 174 -2.10 8.78 -12.14
C ILE A 174 -1.70 10.23 -12.48
N GLU A 175 -1.44 10.51 -13.76
CA GLU A 175 -1.07 11.87 -14.21
C GLU A 175 -2.14 12.92 -13.83
N LYS A 176 -3.40 12.63 -14.11
CA LYS A 176 -4.53 13.51 -13.84
C LYS A 176 -4.72 13.76 -12.34
N ARG A 177 -4.67 12.72 -11.51
CA ARG A 177 -4.89 12.82 -10.07
C ARG A 177 -3.73 13.43 -9.31
N SER A 178 -2.53 13.35 -9.87
CA SER A 178 -1.35 14.01 -9.30
C SER A 178 -1.42 15.52 -9.31
N VAL A 179 -2.28 16.10 -10.16
CA VAL A 179 -2.49 17.56 -10.15
C VAL A 179 -3.16 18.00 -8.85
N GLY A 180 -2.42 18.74 -8.03
CA GLY A 180 -2.88 19.22 -6.72
C GLY A 180 -2.80 18.17 -5.59
N ALA A 181 -2.17 17.02 -5.80
CA ALA A 181 -1.76 16.14 -4.71
C ALA A 181 -0.55 16.74 -3.97
N ASP A 182 -0.48 16.58 -2.66
CA ASP A 182 0.68 16.98 -1.86
C ASP A 182 1.79 15.93 -1.99
N VAL A 183 1.40 14.67 -1.94
CA VAL A 183 2.32 13.52 -2.01
C VAL A 183 1.76 12.48 -2.97
N VAL A 184 2.64 11.97 -3.84
CA VAL A 184 2.37 10.82 -4.71
C VAL A 184 3.34 9.70 -4.37
N ILE A 185 2.80 8.53 -4.05
CA ILE A 185 3.56 7.30 -3.83
C ILE A 185 3.51 6.50 -5.12
N LEU A 186 4.65 6.44 -5.82
CA LEU A 186 4.85 5.62 -7.02
C LEU A 186 5.60 4.34 -6.68
N GLU A 187 5.27 3.28 -7.36
CA GLU A 187 6.12 2.09 -7.37
C GLU A 187 7.31 2.27 -8.33
N MET A 188 8.40 1.55 -8.11
CA MET A 188 9.51 1.43 -9.04
C MET A 188 9.95 -0.05 -9.08
N GLY A 189 9.08 -0.88 -9.66
CA GLY A 189 9.15 -2.34 -9.57
C GLY A 189 10.13 -3.00 -10.52
N VAL A 190 10.64 -2.27 -11.52
CA VAL A 190 11.48 -2.86 -12.58
C VAL A 190 12.60 -1.90 -13.01
N PRO A 191 13.74 -2.44 -13.51
CA PRO A 191 14.84 -1.63 -14.04
C PRO A 191 14.53 -1.05 -15.43
N ASP A 192 15.36 -0.11 -15.89
CA ASP A 192 15.30 0.46 -17.25
C ASP A 192 15.71 -0.51 -18.38
N ILE A 193 15.88 -1.79 -18.08
CA ILE A 193 16.21 -2.84 -19.04
C ILE A 193 14.99 -3.72 -19.33
N GLY A 194 14.71 -4.00 -20.59
CA GLY A 194 13.56 -4.80 -21.03
C GLY A 194 12.26 -3.98 -21.17
N GLU A 195 11.18 -4.67 -21.51
CA GLU A 195 9.83 -4.10 -21.69
C GLU A 195 8.92 -4.60 -20.57
N PHE A 196 8.59 -3.71 -19.67
CA PHE A 196 7.72 -3.98 -18.51
C PHE A 196 6.61 -2.93 -18.43
N PRO A 197 5.56 -3.04 -19.24
CA PRO A 197 4.54 -1.97 -19.35
C PRO A 197 3.72 -1.76 -18.08
N TYR A 198 3.70 -2.74 -17.19
CA TYR A 198 2.85 -2.78 -16.00
C TYR A 198 3.52 -2.26 -14.72
N HIS A 199 4.74 -1.74 -14.82
CA HIS A 199 5.50 -1.18 -13.70
C HIS A 199 6.22 0.09 -14.13
N HIS A 200 6.44 1.01 -13.20
CA HIS A 200 7.32 2.16 -13.42
C HIS A 200 8.78 1.73 -13.37
N ARG A 201 9.57 2.30 -14.27
CA ARG A 201 11.02 2.23 -14.31
C ARG A 201 11.61 3.53 -13.75
N PRO A 202 12.90 3.58 -13.40
CA PRO A 202 13.58 4.82 -13.01
C PRO A 202 13.34 5.97 -13.99
N SER A 203 13.45 5.71 -15.30
CA SER A 203 13.19 6.71 -16.34
C SER A 203 11.75 7.24 -16.35
N ASP A 204 10.77 6.41 -16.02
CA ASP A 204 9.38 6.79 -15.92
C ASP A 204 9.15 7.70 -14.70
N VAL A 205 9.75 7.37 -13.54
CA VAL A 205 9.72 8.20 -12.33
C VAL A 205 10.37 9.57 -12.59
N ILE A 206 11.53 9.61 -13.22
CA ILE A 206 12.22 10.87 -13.58
C ILE A 206 11.34 11.72 -14.49
N SER A 207 10.72 11.11 -15.50
CA SER A 207 9.83 11.79 -16.43
C SER A 207 8.56 12.32 -15.74
N PHE A 208 8.01 11.54 -14.80
CA PHE A 208 6.86 11.95 -14.00
C PHE A 208 7.16 13.20 -13.15
N VAL A 209 8.26 13.20 -12.41
CA VAL A 209 8.67 14.34 -11.56
C VAL A 209 8.89 15.62 -12.38
N GLN A 210 9.41 15.48 -13.61
CA GLN A 210 9.58 16.64 -14.50
C GLN A 210 8.23 17.27 -14.92
N ARG A 211 7.18 16.46 -15.04
CA ARG A 211 5.81 16.93 -15.35
C ARG A 211 5.07 17.46 -14.13
N HIS A 212 5.43 17.00 -12.93
CA HIS A 212 4.77 17.35 -11.66
C HIS A 212 5.78 17.92 -10.64
N PRO A 213 6.42 19.09 -10.93
CA PRO A 213 7.50 19.62 -10.10
C PRO A 213 7.06 20.10 -8.71
N ASP A 214 5.75 20.34 -8.53
CA ASP A 214 5.18 20.85 -7.27
C ASP A 214 4.72 19.69 -6.33
N VAL A 215 4.79 18.44 -6.78
CA VAL A 215 4.35 17.26 -6.04
C VAL A 215 5.55 16.59 -5.37
N LYS A 216 5.43 16.24 -4.09
CA LYS A 216 6.42 15.37 -3.45
C LYS A 216 6.23 13.93 -3.90
N VAL A 217 7.24 13.36 -4.56
CA VAL A 217 7.22 11.97 -5.00
C VAL A 217 7.99 11.09 -4.02
N LEU A 218 7.33 10.05 -3.53
CA LEU A 218 7.90 8.97 -2.73
C LEU A 218 7.90 7.70 -3.56
N VAL A 219 9.01 6.95 -3.56
CA VAL A 219 9.14 5.70 -4.34
C VAL A 219 9.16 4.50 -3.42
N THR A 220 8.25 3.56 -3.68
CA THR A 220 8.12 2.27 -2.99
C THR A 220 8.19 1.10 -3.97
N HIS A 221 7.90 -0.12 -3.50
CA HIS A 221 7.87 -1.36 -4.32
C HIS A 221 9.15 -1.50 -5.17
N ASN A 222 10.28 -1.25 -4.50
CA ASN A 222 11.56 -1.07 -5.17
C ASN A 222 12.17 -2.41 -5.61
N TYR A 223 12.58 -2.51 -6.88
CA TYR A 223 13.29 -3.67 -7.44
C TYR A 223 14.77 -3.68 -7.10
N ALA A 224 15.34 -2.54 -6.72
CA ALA A 224 16.77 -2.34 -6.72
C ALA A 224 17.45 -2.97 -5.52
N SER A 225 18.63 -3.57 -5.77
CA SER A 225 19.52 -4.11 -4.76
C SER A 225 20.87 -3.39 -4.77
N GLY A 226 21.40 -3.12 -3.57
CA GLY A 226 22.75 -2.58 -3.39
C GLY A 226 23.84 -3.63 -3.40
N LYS A 227 23.50 -4.95 -3.34
CA LYS A 227 24.46 -6.03 -3.09
C LYS A 227 24.46 -7.07 -4.20
N GLY A 228 25.61 -7.28 -4.81
CA GLY A 228 25.94 -8.50 -5.54
C GLY A 228 25.13 -8.83 -6.80
N VAL A 229 24.35 -7.88 -7.30
CA VAL A 229 23.52 -8.07 -8.49
C VAL A 229 24.14 -7.45 -9.74
N GLU A 230 23.68 -7.91 -10.90
CA GLU A 230 24.03 -7.33 -12.19
C GLU A 230 23.70 -5.84 -12.25
N SER A 231 24.44 -5.11 -13.07
CA SER A 231 24.36 -3.64 -13.12
C SER A 231 22.96 -3.06 -13.35
N GLY A 232 22.08 -3.80 -14.05
CA GLY A 232 20.70 -3.36 -14.32
C GLY A 232 19.76 -3.38 -13.11
N PHE A 233 20.15 -4.06 -12.01
CA PHE A 233 19.35 -4.17 -10.78
C PHE A 233 19.93 -3.35 -9.62
N ARG A 234 20.86 -2.44 -9.89
CA ARG A 234 21.38 -1.53 -8.88
C ARG A 234 20.41 -0.39 -8.61
N MET A 235 20.57 0.23 -7.42
CA MET A 235 19.83 1.45 -7.06
C MET A 235 19.97 2.48 -8.18
N ALA A 236 18.84 3.03 -8.61
CA ALA A 236 18.80 4.09 -9.59
C ALA A 236 19.21 5.42 -8.98
N GLU A 237 19.91 6.26 -9.75
CA GLU A 237 20.13 7.66 -9.41
C GLU A 237 18.86 8.44 -9.79
N LEU A 238 18.07 8.82 -8.78
CA LEU A 238 16.88 9.63 -8.95
C LEU A 238 17.17 11.10 -8.58
N PRO A 239 16.37 12.07 -9.08
CA PRO A 239 16.47 13.47 -8.67
C PRO A 239 16.34 13.65 -7.15
N GLU A 240 17.00 14.63 -6.55
CA GLU A 240 16.92 14.95 -5.12
C GLU A 240 15.49 15.24 -4.62
N SER A 241 14.60 15.66 -5.53
CA SER A 241 13.17 15.85 -5.21
C SER A 241 12.41 14.57 -4.95
N VAL A 242 12.94 13.41 -5.39
CA VAL A 242 12.36 12.09 -5.16
C VAL A 242 12.94 11.49 -3.89
N HIS A 243 12.08 10.98 -3.02
CA HIS A 243 12.52 10.22 -1.87
C HIS A 243 12.30 8.72 -2.15
N GLN A 244 13.39 7.95 -2.23
CA GLN A 244 13.32 6.49 -2.26
C GLN A 244 13.13 5.99 -0.84
N LEU A 245 11.98 5.40 -0.58
CA LEU A 245 11.60 4.92 0.75
C LEU A 245 12.42 3.69 1.17
N GLU A 246 12.74 3.65 2.46
CA GLU A 246 13.30 2.50 3.14
C GLU A 246 12.27 1.92 4.14
N ASP A 247 12.41 0.64 4.48
CA ASP A 247 11.54 0.00 5.48
C ASP A 247 11.66 0.71 6.83
N GLY A 248 10.53 1.24 7.31
CA GLY A 248 10.45 2.00 8.56
C GLY A 248 10.52 3.52 8.40
N ASP A 249 10.66 4.03 7.17
CA ASP A 249 10.46 5.46 6.91
C ASP A 249 9.03 5.87 7.26
N TRP A 250 8.83 7.16 7.49
CA TRP A 250 7.51 7.69 7.81
C TRP A 250 7.30 9.10 7.28
N LEU A 251 6.03 9.43 7.08
CA LEU A 251 5.57 10.77 6.75
C LEU A 251 4.64 11.27 7.85
N GLN A 252 4.84 12.51 8.28
CA GLN A 252 3.99 13.19 9.25
C GLN A 252 3.29 14.37 8.61
N VAL A 253 1.98 14.49 8.83
CA VAL A 253 1.16 15.64 8.43
C VAL A 253 0.86 16.50 9.65
N ASN A 254 0.98 17.81 9.50
CA ASN A 254 0.69 18.82 10.52
C ASN A 254 -0.69 19.45 10.31
N GLU A 255 -1.19 20.18 11.33
CA GLU A 255 -2.51 20.83 11.31
C GLU A 255 -2.66 21.89 10.20
N ASP A 256 -1.56 22.50 9.78
CA ASP A 256 -1.52 23.49 8.69
C ASP A 256 -1.38 22.87 7.29
N GLY A 257 -1.45 21.54 7.19
CA GLY A 257 -1.28 20.79 5.95
C GLY A 257 0.18 20.60 5.52
N SER A 258 1.15 21.21 6.22
CA SER A 258 2.55 20.92 5.97
C SER A 258 2.89 19.47 6.35
N PHE A 259 3.91 18.91 5.70
CA PHE A 259 4.32 17.54 5.98
C PHE A 259 5.84 17.39 5.98
N TYR A 260 6.31 16.32 6.61
CA TYR A 260 7.71 15.95 6.71
C TYR A 260 7.87 14.45 6.43
N VAL A 261 8.91 14.09 5.68
CA VAL A 261 9.31 12.70 5.41
C VAL A 261 10.66 12.47 6.07
N ASN A 262 10.77 11.36 6.82
CA ASN A 262 12.02 10.97 7.48
C ASN A 262 12.78 9.98 6.60
#